data_f967f65c919d024a777c10d573d8be99
#
_entry.id   f967f65c919d024a777c10d573d8be99
#
_cell.length_a   1.000
_cell.length_b   1.000
_cell.length_c   1.000
_cell.angle_alpha   90.00
_cell.angle_beta   90.00
_cell.angle_gamma   90.00
#
_symmetry.space_group_name_H-M   'P 1'
#
loop_
_entity.id
_entity.type
_entity.pdbx_description
1 polymer ?
#
loop_
_entity_poly.entity_id
_entity_poly.type
_entity_poly.pdbx_seq_one_letter_code
_entity_poly.pdbx_strand_id
1 'polypeptide(L)'
;VVGLGIQFISPANWQPFVPHGFKGIQAGAAIIFFAFIGFDAVSTTAEECRNPGRDLPLGILWSLGICTVIYAGVALVTTGMVHYTKLGGIADPLSYIFTEHKMTAIAAVISFGAVIATTAALLVYQVGQPRIFMSMSRDGLLGPWFGKIHPKFKTPSNATIITGSITSHLASQADAATSRHENVIFSRSTCRPTMIPYPAVRTT
;
A
#
# COMPACT_ATOMS: atom_id res chain seq x y z
N VAL A 1 -9.43 14.28 -1.01
CA VAL A 1 -9.71 13.70 0.32
C VAL A 1 -9.63 14.77 1.39
N VAL A 2 -8.45 15.37 1.68
CA VAL A 2 -8.28 16.29 2.81
C VAL A 2 -9.21 17.50 2.73
N GLY A 3 -9.24 18.20 1.59
CA GLY A 3 -10.01 19.43 1.45
C GLY A 3 -11.53 19.27 1.59
N LEU A 4 -12.06 18.13 1.14
CA LEU A 4 -13.49 17.84 1.25
C LEU A 4 -13.85 17.18 2.59
N GLY A 5 -12.97 16.33 3.10
CA GLY A 5 -13.23 15.57 4.33
C GLY A 5 -13.16 16.42 5.60
N ILE A 6 -12.44 17.54 5.57
CA ILE A 6 -12.24 18.38 6.76
C ILE A 6 -13.57 18.93 7.32
N GLN A 7 -14.59 19.10 6.46
CA GLN A 7 -15.92 19.58 6.85
C GLN A 7 -16.74 18.52 7.61
N PHE A 8 -16.37 17.25 7.50
CA PHE A 8 -17.10 16.12 8.09
C PHE A 8 -16.39 15.52 9.31
N ILE A 9 -15.36 16.20 9.81
CA ILE A 9 -14.62 15.73 10.99
C ILE A 9 -15.50 15.88 12.23
N SER A 10 -15.68 14.76 12.95
CA SER A 10 -16.28 14.72 14.28
C SER A 10 -15.20 14.36 15.30
N PRO A 11 -14.83 15.29 16.24
CA PRO A 11 -13.82 15.00 17.26
C PRO A 11 -14.16 13.80 18.15
N ALA A 12 -15.44 13.45 18.26
CA ALA A 12 -15.89 12.28 19.01
C ALA A 12 -15.34 10.95 18.45
N ASN A 13 -15.04 10.90 17.15
CA ASN A 13 -14.49 9.70 16.52
C ASN A 13 -13.06 9.37 16.94
N TRP A 14 -12.35 10.32 17.54
CA TRP A 14 -10.98 10.12 18.06
C TRP A 14 -10.95 9.62 19.51
N GLN A 15 -12.09 9.34 20.12
CA GLN A 15 -12.15 8.80 21.49
C GLN A 15 -12.49 7.30 21.45
N PRO A 16 -11.68 6.42 22.09
CA PRO A 16 -10.41 6.70 22.77
C PRO A 16 -9.25 6.92 21.77
N PHE A 17 -8.38 7.90 22.03
CA PHE A 17 -7.28 8.27 21.12
C PHE A 17 -6.23 7.14 20.96
N VAL A 18 -6.00 6.34 21.99
CA VAL A 18 -5.04 5.23 22.00
C VAL A 18 -5.71 3.95 22.51
N PRO A 19 -6.60 3.31 21.73
CA PRO A 19 -7.39 2.16 22.21
C PRO A 19 -6.53 0.93 22.54
N HIS A 20 -5.41 0.75 21.86
CA HIS A 20 -4.50 -0.41 22.04
C HIS A 20 -3.20 -0.08 22.79
N GLY A 21 -3.12 1.09 23.41
CA GLY A 21 -1.93 1.53 24.15
C GLY A 21 -0.69 1.69 23.26
N PHE A 22 0.47 1.81 23.89
CA PHE A 22 1.75 2.04 23.20
C PHE A 22 2.13 0.90 22.22
N LYS A 23 1.78 -0.35 22.56
CA LYS A 23 2.01 -1.51 21.66
C LYS A 23 1.27 -1.38 20.33
N GLY A 24 0.04 -0.83 20.36
CA GLY A 24 -0.73 -0.55 19.16
C GLY A 24 -0.08 0.52 18.28
N ILE A 25 0.44 1.59 18.90
CA ILE A 25 1.17 2.64 18.17
C ILE A 25 2.41 2.07 17.50
N GLN A 26 3.19 1.26 18.23
CA GLN A 26 4.41 0.65 17.68
C GLN A 26 4.12 -0.30 16.52
N ALA A 27 3.09 -1.15 16.65
CA ALA A 27 2.67 -2.04 15.57
C ALA A 27 2.17 -1.27 14.34
N GLY A 28 1.37 -0.21 14.56
CA GLY A 28 0.91 0.68 13.50
C GLY A 28 2.07 1.39 12.80
N ALA A 29 3.04 1.91 13.55
CA ALA A 29 4.23 2.55 12.99
C ALA A 29 5.05 1.58 12.10
N ALA A 30 5.19 0.32 12.51
CA ALA A 30 5.88 -0.70 11.73
C ALA A 30 5.14 -0.98 10.40
N ILE A 31 3.81 -1.02 10.41
CA ILE A 31 3.00 -1.21 9.19
C ILE A 31 3.09 0.02 8.28
N ILE A 32 2.96 1.23 8.85
CA ILE A 32 3.03 2.49 8.09
C ILE A 32 4.40 2.68 7.44
N PHE A 33 5.47 2.16 8.05
CA PHE A 33 6.80 2.20 7.43
C PHE A 33 6.79 1.63 6.01
N PHE A 34 6.01 0.58 5.74
CA PHE A 34 5.87 0.05 4.39
C PHE A 34 5.21 1.02 3.40
N ALA A 35 4.40 1.97 3.88
CA ALA A 35 3.80 3.00 3.01
C ALA A 35 4.83 4.03 2.51
N PHE A 36 5.99 4.13 3.18
CA PHE A 36 7.09 4.99 2.78
C PHE A 36 8.10 4.28 1.88
N ILE A 37 7.99 2.97 1.64
CA ILE A 37 8.85 2.24 0.71
C ILE A 37 8.71 2.86 -0.68
N GLY A 38 9.83 3.15 -1.29
CA GLY A 38 9.92 3.80 -2.60
C GLY A 38 10.79 5.08 -2.57
N PHE A 39 11.07 5.64 -1.39
CA PHE A 39 12.02 6.75 -1.29
C PHE A 39 13.43 6.34 -1.75
N ASP A 40 13.77 5.06 -1.58
CA ASP A 40 15.00 4.43 -2.03
C ASP A 40 15.06 4.26 -3.56
N ALA A 41 13.92 4.17 -4.25
CA ALA A 41 13.87 4.14 -5.71
C ALA A 41 14.49 5.41 -6.34
N VAL A 42 14.47 6.54 -5.64
CA VAL A 42 15.13 7.78 -6.06
C VAL A 42 16.63 7.58 -6.18
N SER A 43 17.26 6.75 -5.34
CA SER A 43 18.68 6.45 -5.41
C SER A 43 19.10 5.71 -6.68
N THR A 44 18.20 4.94 -7.29
CA THR A 44 18.44 4.23 -8.55
C THR A 44 18.58 5.16 -9.75
N THR A 45 18.15 6.42 -9.62
CA THR A 45 18.26 7.46 -10.67
C THR A 45 19.52 8.32 -10.50
N ALA A 46 20.44 7.94 -9.59
CA ALA A 46 21.66 8.67 -9.31
C ALA A 46 22.51 8.95 -10.57
N GLU A 47 22.60 7.96 -11.47
CA GLU A 47 23.37 8.08 -12.72
C GLU A 47 22.76 9.09 -13.71
N GLU A 48 21.50 9.48 -13.54
CA GLU A 48 20.79 10.43 -14.40
C GLU A 48 20.79 11.86 -13.82
N CYS A 49 21.26 12.05 -12.57
CA CYS A 49 21.31 13.34 -11.91
C CYS A 49 22.56 14.13 -12.31
N ARG A 50 22.44 15.44 -12.47
CA ARG A 50 23.58 16.33 -12.76
C ARG A 50 24.55 16.45 -11.59
N ASN A 51 24.02 16.58 -10.37
CA ASN A 51 24.79 16.69 -9.13
C ASN A 51 24.24 15.70 -8.09
N PRO A 52 24.53 14.39 -8.22
CA PRO A 52 23.93 13.35 -7.38
C PRO A 52 24.22 13.54 -5.89
N GLY A 53 25.39 14.03 -5.52
CA GLY A 53 25.78 14.23 -4.13
C GLY A 53 24.94 15.27 -3.37
N ARG A 54 24.28 16.20 -4.07
CA ARG A 54 23.42 17.24 -3.49
C ARG A 54 21.95 16.98 -3.77
N ASP A 55 21.62 16.67 -5.02
CA ASP A 55 20.25 16.62 -5.49
C ASP A 55 19.51 15.41 -4.97
N LEU A 56 20.19 14.25 -4.81
CA LEU A 56 19.59 13.04 -4.25
C LEU A 56 19.18 13.19 -2.77
N PRO A 57 20.08 13.59 -1.85
CA PRO A 57 19.69 13.76 -0.45
C PRO A 57 18.56 14.78 -0.28
N LEU A 58 18.61 15.90 -1.01
CA LEU A 58 17.57 16.91 -0.98
C LEU A 58 16.24 16.36 -1.52
N GLY A 59 16.26 15.64 -2.63
CA GLY A 59 15.08 15.02 -3.22
C GLY A 59 14.42 14.03 -2.26
N ILE A 60 15.20 13.17 -1.61
CA ILE A 60 14.71 12.19 -0.63
C ILE A 60 14.10 12.92 0.58
N LEU A 61 14.80 13.89 1.16
CA LEU A 61 14.31 14.62 2.34
C LEU A 61 13.01 15.39 2.05
N TRP A 62 12.95 16.09 0.90
CA TRP A 62 11.74 16.82 0.51
C TRP A 62 10.58 15.88 0.23
N SER A 63 10.81 14.77 -0.47
CA SER A 63 9.76 13.80 -0.76
C SER A 63 9.19 13.19 0.53
N LEU A 64 10.06 12.78 1.46
CA LEU A 64 9.64 12.26 2.76
C LEU A 64 8.85 13.30 3.57
N GLY A 65 9.32 14.54 3.62
CA GLY A 65 8.64 15.63 4.33
C GLY A 65 7.24 15.90 3.78
N ILE A 66 7.11 16.05 2.47
CA ILE A 66 5.83 16.29 1.80
C ILE A 66 4.88 15.09 1.98
N CYS A 67 5.37 13.86 1.76
CA CYS A 67 4.57 12.66 1.95
C CYS A 67 4.08 12.51 3.40
N THR A 68 4.93 12.81 4.39
CA THR A 68 4.54 12.76 5.80
C THR A 68 3.40 13.71 6.11
N VAL A 69 3.47 14.95 5.62
CA VAL A 69 2.40 15.94 5.84
C VAL A 69 1.09 15.48 5.18
N ILE A 70 1.17 14.98 3.94
CA ILE A 70 -0.02 14.48 3.23
C ILE A 70 -0.62 13.27 3.94
N TYR A 71 0.20 12.28 4.34
CA TYR A 71 -0.28 11.09 5.02
C TYR A 71 -0.89 11.40 6.39
N ALA A 72 -0.25 12.27 7.16
CA ALA A 72 -0.82 12.75 8.42
C ALA A 72 -2.17 13.46 8.21
N GLY A 73 -2.26 14.32 7.21
CA GLY A 73 -3.50 15.00 6.86
C GLY A 73 -4.62 14.04 6.45
N VAL A 74 -4.31 13.06 5.60
CA VAL A 74 -5.28 12.03 5.20
C VAL A 74 -5.70 11.18 6.39
N ALA A 75 -4.76 10.74 7.24
CA ALA A 75 -5.04 9.92 8.41
C ALA A 75 -5.95 10.66 9.41
N LEU A 76 -5.67 11.93 9.70
CA LEU A 76 -6.50 12.76 10.59
C LEU A 76 -7.93 12.92 10.05
N VAL A 77 -8.07 13.21 8.77
CA VAL A 77 -9.37 13.39 8.14
C VAL A 77 -10.16 12.08 8.12
N THR A 78 -9.56 10.98 7.69
CA THR A 78 -10.24 9.69 7.57
C THR A 78 -10.68 9.14 8.92
N THR A 79 -9.83 9.24 9.96
CA THR A 79 -10.19 8.82 11.33
C THR A 79 -11.17 9.78 11.99
N GLY A 80 -11.20 11.06 11.59
CA GLY A 80 -12.19 12.03 12.06
C GLY A 80 -13.57 11.85 11.43
N MET A 81 -13.64 11.38 10.18
CA MET A 81 -14.92 11.15 9.49
C MET A 81 -15.61 9.88 9.95
N VAL A 82 -14.87 8.80 10.19
CA VAL A 82 -15.42 7.48 10.56
C VAL A 82 -14.61 6.88 11.69
N HIS A 83 -15.30 6.31 12.68
CA HIS A 83 -14.66 5.66 13.81
C HIS A 83 -13.83 4.44 13.34
N TYR A 84 -12.63 4.29 13.89
CA TYR A 84 -11.63 3.28 13.48
C TYR A 84 -12.16 1.84 13.46
N THR A 85 -13.12 1.50 14.32
CA THR A 85 -13.72 0.15 14.39
C THR A 85 -14.48 -0.25 13.12
N LYS A 86 -14.99 0.73 12.37
CA LYS A 86 -15.71 0.49 11.12
C LYS A 86 -14.75 0.26 9.93
N LEU A 87 -13.49 0.65 10.06
CA LEU A 87 -12.50 0.53 8.99
C LEU A 87 -11.81 -0.84 8.93
N GLY A 88 -11.98 -1.66 9.99
CA GLY A 88 -11.38 -2.99 10.05
C GLY A 88 -11.95 -3.93 8.99
N GLY A 89 -11.07 -4.53 8.16
CA GLY A 89 -11.44 -5.53 7.16
C GLY A 89 -11.97 -4.97 5.83
N ILE A 90 -11.94 -3.64 5.64
CA ILE A 90 -12.37 -3.01 4.38
C ILE A 90 -11.17 -2.90 3.45
N ALA A 91 -11.32 -3.41 2.21
CA ALA A 91 -10.26 -3.40 1.20
C ALA A 91 -9.94 -1.98 0.68
N ASP A 92 -10.96 -1.11 0.57
CA ASP A 92 -10.81 0.28 0.12
C ASP A 92 -11.43 1.24 1.15
N PRO A 93 -10.74 1.53 2.26
CA PRO A 93 -11.27 2.36 3.33
C PRO A 93 -11.52 3.81 2.90
N LEU A 94 -10.74 4.36 1.97
CA LEU A 94 -10.91 5.75 1.52
C LEU A 94 -12.21 5.93 0.74
N SER A 95 -12.52 5.06 -0.19
CA SER A 95 -13.76 5.10 -0.96
C SER A 95 -14.98 4.82 -0.08
N TYR A 96 -14.85 3.85 0.84
CA TYR A 96 -15.89 3.51 1.80
C TYR A 96 -16.35 4.70 2.63
N ILE A 97 -15.42 5.49 3.17
CA ILE A 97 -15.73 6.66 3.99
C ILE A 97 -16.60 7.67 3.24
N PHE A 98 -16.28 7.95 1.98
CA PHE A 98 -17.06 8.87 1.16
C PHE A 98 -18.42 8.29 0.72
N THR A 99 -18.51 6.98 0.57
CA THR A 99 -19.77 6.28 0.30
C THR A 99 -20.71 6.33 1.51
N GLU A 100 -20.20 6.15 2.73
CA GLU A 100 -20.96 6.28 3.98
C GLU A 100 -21.58 7.68 4.11
N HIS A 101 -20.87 8.72 3.66
CA HIS A 101 -21.37 10.09 3.61
C HIS A 101 -22.21 10.42 2.36
N LYS A 102 -22.70 9.42 1.61
CA LYS A 102 -23.53 9.56 0.39
C LYS A 102 -22.87 10.34 -0.75
N MET A 103 -21.53 10.40 -0.76
CA MET A 103 -20.74 11.10 -1.78
C MET A 103 -20.17 10.12 -2.80
N THR A 104 -21.04 9.33 -3.44
CA THR A 104 -20.64 8.23 -4.35
C THR A 104 -19.80 8.68 -5.55
N ALA A 105 -20.08 9.85 -6.09
CA ALA A 105 -19.27 10.40 -7.18
C ALA A 105 -17.81 10.66 -6.76
N ILE A 106 -17.62 11.18 -5.54
CA ILE A 106 -16.27 11.42 -5.00
C ILE A 106 -15.58 10.09 -4.66
N ALA A 107 -16.30 9.13 -4.11
CA ALA A 107 -15.79 7.79 -3.88
C ALA A 107 -15.28 7.14 -5.18
N ALA A 108 -16.04 7.24 -6.28
CA ALA A 108 -15.64 6.73 -7.58
C ALA A 108 -14.36 7.40 -8.12
N VAL A 109 -14.23 8.73 -7.97
CA VAL A 109 -13.01 9.47 -8.36
C VAL A 109 -11.81 9.02 -7.51
N ILE A 110 -12.00 8.80 -6.21
CA ILE A 110 -10.94 8.33 -5.31
C ILE A 110 -10.50 6.92 -5.71
N SER A 111 -11.41 5.99 -5.94
CA SER A 111 -11.09 4.63 -6.37
C SER A 111 -10.36 4.63 -7.72
N PHE A 112 -10.80 5.44 -8.69
CA PHE A 112 -10.11 5.59 -9.96
C PHE A 112 -8.70 6.16 -9.79
N GLY A 113 -8.55 7.17 -8.94
CA GLY A 113 -7.25 7.74 -8.58
C GLY A 113 -6.33 6.71 -7.91
N ALA A 114 -6.86 5.84 -7.05
CA ALA A 114 -6.11 4.76 -6.42
C ALA A 114 -5.57 3.75 -7.45
N VAL A 115 -6.36 3.38 -8.45
CA VAL A 115 -5.90 2.49 -9.54
C VAL A 115 -4.75 3.13 -10.31
N ILE A 116 -4.85 4.41 -10.67
CA ILE A 116 -3.78 5.12 -11.38
C ILE A 116 -2.52 5.20 -10.51
N ALA A 117 -2.66 5.54 -9.22
CA ALA A 117 -1.53 5.66 -8.30
C ALA A 117 -0.81 4.32 -8.10
N THR A 118 -1.57 3.23 -7.94
CA THR A 118 -1.01 1.88 -7.80
C THR A 118 -0.27 1.46 -9.08
N THR A 119 -0.85 1.73 -10.24
CA THR A 119 -0.22 1.44 -11.54
C THR A 119 1.08 2.23 -11.70
N ALA A 120 1.08 3.52 -11.36
CA ALA A 120 2.28 4.35 -11.41
C ALA A 120 3.38 3.84 -10.47
N ALA A 121 3.04 3.43 -9.24
CA ALA A 121 3.98 2.85 -8.29
C ALA A 121 4.61 1.55 -8.84
N LEU A 122 3.79 0.65 -9.40
CA LEU A 122 4.28 -0.58 -10.02
C LEU A 122 5.25 -0.30 -11.18
N LEU A 123 4.96 0.70 -12.01
CA LEU A 123 5.86 1.10 -13.10
C LEU A 123 7.21 1.60 -12.58
N VAL A 124 7.22 2.41 -11.52
CA VAL A 124 8.47 2.90 -10.90
C VAL A 124 9.32 1.74 -10.41
N TYR A 125 8.73 0.76 -9.70
CA TYR A 125 9.45 -0.43 -9.25
C TYR A 125 9.95 -1.28 -10.41
N GLN A 126 9.14 -1.44 -11.46
CA GLN A 126 9.52 -2.22 -12.65
C GLN A 126 10.69 -1.59 -13.41
N VAL A 127 10.87 -0.28 -13.34
CA VAL A 127 12.02 0.42 -13.93
C VAL A 127 13.23 0.39 -13.01
N GLY A 128 13.04 0.49 -11.70
CA GLY A 128 14.13 0.51 -10.72
C GLY A 128 14.84 -0.84 -10.57
N GLN A 129 14.10 -1.95 -10.50
CA GLN A 129 14.65 -3.28 -10.27
C GLN A 129 15.74 -3.71 -11.28
N PRO A 130 15.55 -3.58 -12.61
CA PRO A 130 16.58 -3.95 -13.59
C PRO A 130 17.85 -3.13 -13.45
N ARG A 131 17.76 -1.87 -13.02
CA ARG A 131 18.92 -0.99 -12.81
C ARG A 131 19.79 -1.46 -11.66
N ILE A 132 19.14 -1.92 -10.57
CA ILE A 132 19.85 -2.51 -9.42
C ILE A 132 20.59 -3.78 -9.88
N PHE A 133 19.97 -4.68 -10.62
CA PHE A 133 20.63 -5.88 -11.12
C PHE A 133 21.77 -5.56 -12.09
N MET A 134 21.63 -4.52 -12.90
CA MET A 134 22.70 -4.05 -13.78
C MET A 134 23.90 -3.53 -12.97
N SER A 135 23.66 -2.74 -11.93
CA SER A 135 24.72 -2.25 -11.03
C SER A 135 25.42 -3.42 -10.34
N MET A 136 24.67 -4.36 -9.76
CA MET A 136 25.24 -5.56 -9.13
C MET A 136 26.08 -6.42 -10.12
N SER A 137 25.66 -6.47 -11.38
CA SER A 137 26.41 -7.17 -12.41
C SER A 137 27.71 -6.44 -12.77
N ARG A 138 27.73 -5.11 -12.77
CA ARG A 138 28.97 -4.30 -12.94
C ARG A 138 29.96 -4.49 -11.79
N ASP A 139 29.42 -4.63 -10.57
CA ASP A 139 30.22 -4.86 -9.35
C ASP A 139 30.70 -6.32 -9.23
N GLY A 140 30.37 -7.18 -10.19
CA GLY A 140 30.79 -8.59 -10.21
C GLY A 140 29.97 -9.50 -9.28
N LEU A 141 28.90 -9.01 -8.67
CA LEU A 141 28.03 -9.78 -7.76
C LEU A 141 27.05 -10.69 -8.54
N LEU A 142 26.71 -10.32 -9.77
CA LEU A 142 25.85 -11.09 -10.68
C LEU A 142 26.57 -11.38 -11.99
N GLY A 143 26.12 -12.43 -12.67
CA GLY A 143 26.68 -12.81 -13.97
C GLY A 143 26.63 -11.67 -15.00
N PRO A 144 27.61 -11.54 -15.91
CA PRO A 144 27.71 -10.43 -16.86
C PRO A 144 26.54 -10.36 -17.85
N TRP A 145 25.68 -11.35 -17.86
CA TRP A 145 24.48 -11.41 -18.67
C TRP A 145 23.40 -10.38 -18.22
N PHE A 146 23.32 -10.11 -16.92
CA PHE A 146 22.41 -9.09 -16.36
C PHE A 146 22.84 -7.66 -16.68
N GLY A 147 24.13 -7.43 -16.89
CA GLY A 147 24.70 -6.13 -17.25
C GLY A 147 24.60 -5.77 -18.73
N LYS A 148 24.13 -6.69 -19.61
CA LYS A 148 24.03 -6.42 -21.05
C LYS A 148 22.93 -5.40 -21.34
N ILE A 149 23.34 -4.29 -21.98
CA ILE A 149 22.48 -3.22 -22.42
C ILE A 149 22.04 -3.50 -23.84
N HIS A 150 20.76 -3.35 -24.14
CA HIS A 150 20.22 -3.51 -25.49
C HIS A 150 20.72 -2.37 -26.39
N PRO A 151 21.31 -2.66 -27.57
CA PRO A 151 21.97 -1.66 -28.40
C PRO A 151 21.03 -0.56 -28.90
N LYS A 152 19.76 -0.89 -29.15
CA LYS A 152 18.74 0.06 -29.67
C LYS A 152 18.05 0.84 -28.56
N PHE A 153 17.65 0.16 -27.48
CA PHE A 153 16.81 0.77 -26.42
C PHE A 153 17.64 1.31 -25.25
N LYS A 154 18.94 1.02 -25.20
CA LYS A 154 19.86 1.42 -24.12
C LYS A 154 19.38 1.07 -22.70
N THR A 155 18.59 0.00 -22.59
CA THR A 155 18.05 -0.50 -21.34
C THR A 155 18.55 -1.92 -21.08
N PRO A 156 18.65 -2.37 -19.81
CA PRO A 156 19.05 -3.74 -19.45
C PRO A 156 17.90 -4.72 -19.72
N SER A 157 17.66 -5.05 -21.01
CA SER A 157 16.51 -5.84 -21.46
C SER A 157 16.40 -7.20 -20.77
N ASN A 158 17.54 -7.89 -20.55
CA ASN A 158 17.55 -9.20 -19.92
C ASN A 158 17.10 -9.14 -18.47
N ALA A 159 17.60 -8.16 -17.73
CA ALA A 159 17.17 -7.92 -16.36
C ALA A 159 15.69 -7.53 -16.28
N THR A 160 15.21 -6.69 -17.20
CA THR A 160 13.80 -6.26 -17.26
C THR A 160 12.85 -7.44 -17.52
N ILE A 161 13.19 -8.35 -18.43
CA ILE A 161 12.37 -9.54 -18.73
C ILE A 161 12.29 -10.44 -17.49
N ILE A 162 13.41 -10.70 -16.83
CA ILE A 162 13.43 -11.55 -15.63
C ILE A 162 12.63 -10.92 -14.50
N THR A 163 12.87 -9.64 -14.20
CA THR A 163 12.13 -8.97 -13.11
C THR A 163 10.64 -8.92 -13.39
N GLY A 164 10.24 -8.62 -14.63
CA GLY A 164 8.85 -8.64 -15.05
C GLY A 164 8.20 -10.02 -14.92
N SER A 165 8.91 -11.08 -15.32
CA SER A 165 8.41 -12.45 -15.18
C SER A 165 8.26 -12.89 -13.73
N ILE A 166 9.23 -12.57 -12.88
CA ILE A 166 9.17 -12.88 -11.45
C ILE A 166 8.02 -12.09 -10.79
N THR A 167 7.91 -10.82 -11.09
CA THR A 167 6.84 -9.97 -10.51
C THR A 167 5.45 -10.46 -10.91
N SER A 168 5.25 -10.80 -12.18
CA SER A 168 3.97 -11.33 -12.65
C SER A 168 3.62 -12.67 -12.03
N HIS A 169 4.62 -13.54 -11.85
CA HIS A 169 4.42 -14.84 -11.19
C HIS A 169 4.06 -14.68 -9.71
N LEU A 170 4.77 -13.83 -8.99
CA LEU A 170 4.46 -13.54 -7.59
C LEU A 170 3.09 -12.88 -7.42
N ALA A 171 2.70 -11.97 -8.31
CA ALA A 171 1.38 -11.36 -8.31
C ALA A 171 0.28 -12.41 -8.50
N SER A 172 0.44 -13.33 -9.47
CA SER A 172 -0.53 -14.40 -9.68
C SER A 172 -0.66 -15.35 -8.49
N GLN A 173 0.43 -15.62 -7.77
CA GLN A 173 0.40 -16.42 -6.54
C GLN A 173 -0.30 -15.68 -5.39
N ALA A 174 -0.07 -14.36 -5.27
CA ALA A 174 -0.73 -13.54 -4.27
C ALA A 174 -2.25 -13.51 -4.48
N ASP A 175 -2.71 -13.35 -5.73
CA ASP A 175 -4.13 -13.40 -6.08
C ASP A 175 -4.74 -14.78 -5.78
N ALA A 176 -4.03 -15.86 -6.10
CA ALA A 176 -4.47 -17.23 -5.79
C ALA A 176 -4.54 -17.48 -4.27
N ALA A 177 -3.63 -16.91 -3.48
CA ALA A 177 -3.67 -17.02 -2.03
C ALA A 177 -4.83 -16.22 -1.43
N THR A 178 -5.08 -15.01 -1.93
CA THR A 178 -6.19 -14.14 -1.48
C THR A 178 -7.54 -14.78 -1.79
N SER A 179 -7.75 -15.27 -3.01
CA SER A 179 -8.97 -15.96 -3.40
C SER A 179 -9.21 -17.24 -2.60
N ARG A 180 -8.14 -17.95 -2.22
CA ARG A 180 -8.25 -19.13 -1.33
C ARG A 180 -8.68 -18.74 0.08
N HIS A 181 -8.17 -17.62 0.61
CA HIS A 181 -8.57 -17.10 1.92
C HIS A 181 -10.05 -16.68 1.94
N GLU A 182 -10.51 -15.96 0.92
CA GLU A 182 -11.91 -15.57 0.78
C GLU A 182 -12.84 -16.78 0.71
N ASN A 183 -12.47 -17.81 -0.06
CA ASN A 183 -13.25 -19.06 -0.15
C ASN A 183 -13.30 -19.81 1.19
N VAL A 184 -12.24 -19.80 2.00
CA VAL A 184 -12.22 -20.41 3.34
C VAL A 184 -13.11 -19.63 4.31
N ILE A 185 -13.08 -18.28 4.27
CA ILE A 185 -13.95 -17.44 5.10
C ILE A 185 -15.41 -17.62 4.69
N PHE A 186 -15.71 -17.62 3.40
CA PHE A 186 -17.07 -17.85 2.88
C PHE A 186 -17.60 -19.25 3.25
N SER A 187 -16.77 -20.29 3.14
CA SER A 187 -17.14 -21.65 3.57
C SER A 187 -17.42 -21.75 5.07
N ARG A 188 -16.70 -21.00 5.90
CA ARG A 188 -16.95 -20.94 7.34
C ARG A 188 -18.22 -20.14 7.70
N SER A 189 -18.54 -19.11 6.95
CA SER A 189 -19.77 -18.33 7.17
C SER A 189 -21.03 -19.06 6.71
N THR A 190 -20.91 -19.98 5.77
CA THR A 190 -22.02 -20.83 5.29
C THR A 190 -22.24 -22.07 6.19
N CYS A 191 -21.27 -22.44 7.00
CA CYS A 191 -21.44 -23.46 8.03
C CYS A 191 -22.19 -22.82 9.23
N ARG A 192 -23.49 -22.66 9.07
CA ARG A 192 -24.44 -22.28 10.14
C ARG A 192 -24.25 -23.24 11.32
N PRO A 193 -23.90 -22.78 12.52
CA PRO A 193 -24.00 -23.68 13.68
C PRO A 193 -25.46 -24.07 13.81
N THR A 194 -25.76 -25.35 13.65
CA THR A 194 -27.04 -25.94 14.10
C THR A 194 -27.20 -25.52 15.56
N MET A 195 -28.15 -24.63 15.82
CA MET A 195 -28.55 -24.31 17.18
C MET A 195 -28.99 -25.61 17.86
N ILE A 196 -28.16 -26.09 18.80
CA ILE A 196 -28.59 -27.11 19.76
C ILE A 196 -29.64 -26.39 20.62
N PRO A 197 -30.91 -26.83 20.63
CA PRO A 197 -31.92 -26.21 21.48
C PRO A 197 -31.52 -26.44 22.95
N TYR A 198 -31.32 -25.35 23.67
CA TYR A 198 -31.06 -25.36 25.10
C TYR A 198 -32.28 -25.95 25.81
N PRO A 199 -32.15 -26.99 26.62
CA PRO A 199 -33.30 -27.55 27.34
C PRO A 199 -33.83 -26.52 28.35
N ALA A 200 -35.14 -26.24 28.26
CA ALA A 200 -35.83 -25.37 29.16
C ALA A 200 -35.62 -25.82 30.61
N VAL A 201 -35.04 -24.95 31.44
CA VAL A 201 -34.96 -25.10 32.88
C VAL A 201 -36.37 -25.04 33.43
N ARG A 202 -36.90 -26.18 33.90
CA ARG A 202 -38.13 -26.25 34.69
C ARG A 202 -37.85 -25.60 36.03
N THR A 203 -38.48 -24.49 36.30
CA THR A 203 -38.64 -23.94 37.65
C THR A 203 -39.75 -24.71 38.34
N THR A 204 -39.39 -25.50 39.36
CA THR A 204 -40.28 -25.93 40.45
C THR A 204 -39.92 -25.12 41.69
#